data_71cd7322b416458d6135c5717c65ed8f
#
_entry.id   71cd7322b416458d6135c5717c65ed8f
#
_cell.length_a   1.000
_cell.length_b   1.000
_cell.length_c   1.000
_cell.angle_alpha   90.00
_cell.angle_beta   90.00
_cell.angle_gamma   90.00
#
_symmetry.space_group_name_H-M   'P 1'
#
loop_
_entity.id
_entity.type
_entity.pdbx_description
1 polymer ?
#
loop_
_entity_poly.entity_id
_entity_poly.type
_entity_poly.pdbx_seq_one_letter_code
_entity_poly.pdbx_strand_id
1 'polypeptide(L)'
;MVKNAIEFQHISFQYADGNNKVLKDVNFSIPFGSVTLLTGRTGVGKTTLLRILTRVIPEDVSGTIYGNILVDGETIAKNSIVDVSKKIGFVMQNPECQIFHEDVHDELLFGMENNNVSKEEAYRREKEALDYTHLDRNSKTKTLSGGQKAMLITQSIILMRQNIIVLDEPLANLDLENALKLLIDLKRLAKEGKAIIICEHRTSLVLPFCDKIYHLDNGIMYEGTGDDDKPFVFEGQKTNKEESNESILKIDHLNKSFDDKKVLNDLYFNMKKGRISVILGNNGQGKTTLLNCISGQMKVKKKDGQITQSIAKRIGSYKWFKKVSVVFQNPTYELFNSSVRKELCFHSYSKDFAMEIGSKLHLEYLYDRHPQSLSEGEKRKLTIACALAKKPDLLFLDEPTVGQDRKSLENIIEVIKDFIKEYKTSVYLITHDEQAAKALADDIYLLKDGKLNRLDSVEEFFDNLRLIGADINKNNQ
;
A
#
# COMPACT_ATOMS: atom_id res chain seq x y z
N MET A 1 -31.14 -21.81 -5.58
CA MET A 1 -29.67 -21.90 -5.81
C MET A 1 -29.13 -20.49 -5.95
N VAL A 2 -28.05 -20.16 -5.29
CA VAL A 2 -27.40 -18.86 -5.45
C VAL A 2 -26.80 -18.84 -6.86
N LYS A 3 -27.09 -17.79 -7.65
CA LYS A 3 -26.57 -17.64 -9.01
C LYS A 3 -25.10 -17.23 -8.96
N ASN A 4 -24.23 -17.95 -9.67
CA ASN A 4 -22.83 -17.57 -9.78
C ASN A 4 -22.65 -16.39 -10.75
N ALA A 5 -21.87 -15.42 -10.33
CA ALA A 5 -21.44 -14.30 -11.17
C ALA A 5 -20.26 -14.69 -12.06
N ILE A 6 -19.33 -15.49 -11.48
CA ILE A 6 -18.13 -15.97 -12.19
C ILE A 6 -17.91 -17.44 -11.82
N GLU A 7 -17.51 -18.22 -12.81
CA GLU A 7 -17.03 -19.60 -12.62
C GLU A 7 -15.70 -19.80 -13.37
N PHE A 8 -14.71 -20.25 -12.63
CA PHE A 8 -13.43 -20.68 -13.20
C PHE A 8 -13.46 -22.20 -13.31
N GLN A 9 -13.28 -22.74 -14.53
CA GLN A 9 -13.39 -24.16 -14.85
C GLN A 9 -12.09 -24.63 -15.46
N HIS A 10 -11.29 -25.38 -14.67
CA HIS A 10 -10.03 -26.00 -15.08
C HIS A 10 -9.00 -25.01 -15.65
N ILE A 11 -8.92 -23.80 -15.09
CA ILE A 11 -8.02 -22.76 -15.59
C ILE A 11 -6.57 -23.11 -15.30
N SER A 12 -5.79 -23.28 -16.38
CA SER A 12 -4.33 -23.33 -16.33
C SER A 12 -3.77 -22.28 -17.27
N PHE A 13 -2.65 -21.66 -16.86
CA PHE A 13 -2.04 -20.60 -17.66
C PHE A 13 -0.52 -20.64 -17.64
N GLN A 14 0.08 -20.34 -18.78
CA GLN A 14 1.52 -20.21 -18.98
C GLN A 14 1.81 -18.99 -19.85
N TYR A 15 2.73 -18.10 -19.42
CA TYR A 15 3.21 -16.99 -20.24
C TYR A 15 4.00 -17.50 -21.44
N ALA A 16 3.96 -16.76 -22.57
CA ALA A 16 4.66 -17.16 -23.80
C ALA A 16 6.18 -17.34 -23.60
N ASP A 17 6.78 -16.47 -22.79
CA ASP A 17 8.23 -16.51 -22.48
C ASP A 17 8.56 -17.35 -21.23
N GLY A 18 7.58 -18.00 -20.62
CA GLY A 18 7.72 -18.75 -19.37
C GLY A 18 7.77 -20.26 -19.59
N ASN A 19 8.66 -20.96 -18.89
CA ASN A 19 8.76 -22.41 -18.95
C ASN A 19 7.77 -23.14 -18.04
N ASN A 20 7.13 -22.45 -17.10
CA ASN A 20 6.27 -23.04 -16.07
C ASN A 20 4.85 -22.47 -16.12
N LYS A 21 3.87 -23.33 -15.80
CA LYS A 21 2.49 -22.90 -15.58
C LYS A 21 2.40 -22.07 -14.30
N VAL A 22 1.87 -20.85 -14.41
CA VAL A 22 1.58 -19.96 -13.28
C VAL A 22 0.29 -20.35 -12.57
N LEU A 23 -0.72 -20.80 -13.34
CA LEU A 23 -1.98 -21.34 -12.81
C LEU A 23 -2.11 -22.80 -13.24
N LYS A 24 -2.60 -23.65 -12.34
CA LYS A 24 -2.66 -25.12 -12.50
C LYS A 24 -4.02 -25.63 -12.05
N ASP A 25 -4.89 -25.90 -13.01
CA ASP A 25 -6.20 -26.48 -12.77
C ASP A 25 -7.07 -25.75 -11.73
N VAL A 26 -7.12 -24.42 -11.85
CA VAL A 26 -7.88 -23.57 -10.92
C VAL A 26 -9.37 -23.73 -11.14
N ASN A 27 -10.10 -24.13 -10.09
CA ASN A 27 -11.54 -24.37 -10.10
C ASN A 27 -12.19 -23.68 -8.88
N PHE A 28 -13.06 -22.68 -9.11
CA PHE A 28 -13.86 -22.06 -8.06
C PHE A 28 -14.97 -21.18 -8.64
N SER A 29 -15.90 -20.76 -7.80
CA SER A 29 -17.01 -19.89 -8.22
C SER A 29 -17.25 -18.74 -7.26
N ILE A 30 -17.71 -17.63 -7.81
CA ILE A 30 -18.03 -16.39 -7.11
C ILE A 30 -19.51 -16.11 -7.30
N PRO A 31 -20.33 -16.14 -6.23
CA PRO A 31 -21.75 -15.85 -6.34
C PRO A 31 -22.04 -14.35 -6.42
N PHE A 32 -23.19 -14.00 -7.02
CA PHE A 32 -23.75 -12.68 -6.83
C PHE A 32 -24.14 -12.45 -5.36
N GLY A 33 -24.15 -11.20 -4.92
CA GLY A 33 -24.50 -10.84 -3.56
C GLY A 33 -23.41 -11.14 -2.52
N SER A 34 -22.16 -11.32 -2.94
CA SER A 34 -21.06 -11.70 -2.05
C SER A 34 -19.81 -10.87 -2.25
N VAL A 35 -19.03 -10.75 -1.17
CA VAL A 35 -17.64 -10.28 -1.18
C VAL A 35 -16.73 -11.51 -1.09
N THR A 36 -15.92 -11.71 -2.11
CA THR A 36 -14.93 -12.80 -2.19
C THR A 36 -13.51 -12.24 -2.07
N LEU A 37 -12.76 -12.74 -1.12
CA LEU A 37 -11.34 -12.42 -0.94
C LEU A 37 -10.47 -13.46 -1.65
N LEU A 38 -9.53 -12.99 -2.48
CA LEU A 38 -8.46 -13.78 -3.05
C LEU A 38 -7.16 -13.46 -2.33
N THR A 39 -6.56 -14.47 -1.68
CA THR A 39 -5.31 -14.33 -0.93
C THR A 39 -4.19 -15.14 -1.56
N GLY A 40 -2.98 -15.02 -1.02
CA GLY A 40 -1.79 -15.75 -1.44
C GLY A 40 -0.58 -14.83 -1.57
N ARG A 41 0.61 -15.40 -1.66
CA ARG A 41 1.88 -14.66 -1.72
C ARG A 41 1.97 -13.74 -2.93
N THR A 42 2.85 -12.75 -2.83
CA THR A 42 3.22 -11.91 -3.98
C THR A 42 3.83 -12.80 -5.08
N GLY A 43 3.42 -12.56 -6.33
CA GLY A 43 3.92 -13.31 -7.48
C GLY A 43 3.32 -14.72 -7.69
N VAL A 44 2.39 -15.18 -6.84
CA VAL A 44 1.79 -16.53 -6.97
C VAL A 44 0.81 -16.66 -8.16
N GLY A 45 0.39 -15.54 -8.77
CA GLY A 45 -0.49 -15.54 -9.93
C GLY A 45 -1.87 -14.92 -9.72
N LYS A 46 -2.15 -14.24 -8.59
CA LYS A 46 -3.45 -13.55 -8.33
C LYS A 46 -3.76 -12.52 -9.42
N THR A 47 -2.88 -11.56 -9.63
CA THR A 47 -3.03 -10.54 -10.70
C THR A 47 -3.13 -11.18 -12.09
N THR A 48 -2.42 -12.29 -12.34
CA THR A 48 -2.54 -13.06 -13.58
C THR A 48 -3.95 -13.61 -13.76
N LEU A 49 -4.54 -14.18 -12.71
CA LEU A 49 -5.92 -14.70 -12.71
C LEU A 49 -6.92 -13.57 -13.03
N LEU A 50 -6.76 -12.40 -12.40
CA LEU A 50 -7.61 -11.23 -12.66
C LEU A 50 -7.44 -10.70 -14.08
N ARG A 51 -6.22 -10.67 -14.62
CA ARG A 51 -5.96 -10.27 -16.02
C ARG A 51 -6.58 -11.23 -17.03
N ILE A 52 -6.65 -12.53 -16.73
CA ILE A 52 -7.35 -13.51 -17.57
C ILE A 52 -8.86 -13.25 -17.51
N LEU A 53 -9.41 -13.01 -16.31
CA LEU A 53 -10.83 -12.70 -16.11
C LEU A 53 -11.25 -11.43 -16.88
N THR A 54 -10.41 -10.39 -16.87
CA THR A 54 -10.67 -9.11 -17.54
C THR A 54 -10.24 -9.09 -19.02
N ARG A 55 -9.76 -10.21 -19.53
CA ARG A 55 -9.29 -10.38 -20.93
C ARG A 55 -8.04 -9.56 -21.32
N VAL A 56 -7.40 -8.88 -20.38
CA VAL A 56 -6.05 -8.31 -20.60
C VAL A 56 -5.07 -9.40 -21.04
N ILE A 57 -5.24 -10.61 -20.53
CA ILE A 57 -4.65 -11.82 -21.08
C ILE A 57 -5.77 -12.58 -21.83
N PRO A 58 -5.63 -12.91 -23.13
CA PRO A 58 -4.40 -12.86 -23.94
C PRO A 58 -4.30 -11.61 -24.87
N GLU A 59 -5.13 -10.57 -24.74
CA GLU A 59 -5.16 -9.49 -25.75
C GLU A 59 -3.91 -8.61 -25.72
N ASP A 60 -3.50 -8.15 -24.52
CA ASP A 60 -2.31 -7.30 -24.36
C ASP A 60 -1.08 -8.09 -23.91
N VAL A 61 -1.28 -9.22 -23.24
CA VAL A 61 -0.21 -10.05 -22.70
C VAL A 61 -0.32 -11.47 -23.23
N SER A 62 0.70 -11.92 -23.95
CA SER A 62 0.72 -13.22 -24.62
C SER A 62 0.90 -14.38 -23.64
N GLY A 63 0.12 -15.46 -23.86
CA GLY A 63 0.23 -16.71 -23.10
C GLY A 63 -0.83 -17.71 -23.51
N THR A 64 -0.71 -18.93 -23.02
CA THR A 64 -1.64 -20.02 -23.31
C THR A 64 -2.57 -20.26 -22.14
N ILE A 65 -3.87 -20.10 -22.38
CA ILE A 65 -4.94 -20.38 -21.41
C ILE A 65 -5.57 -21.73 -21.75
N TYR A 66 -5.75 -22.58 -20.75
CA TYR A 66 -6.55 -23.81 -20.80
C TYR A 66 -7.73 -23.65 -19.86
N GLY A 67 -8.84 -24.34 -20.16
CA GLY A 67 -10.06 -24.26 -19.37
C GLY A 67 -11.00 -23.16 -19.87
N ASN A 68 -12.01 -22.82 -19.05
CA ASN A 68 -13.03 -21.86 -19.42
C ASN A 68 -13.41 -20.95 -18.24
N ILE A 69 -13.79 -19.72 -18.52
CA ILE A 69 -14.36 -18.79 -17.54
C ILE A 69 -15.76 -18.43 -18.00
N LEU A 70 -16.72 -18.61 -17.12
CA LEU A 70 -18.08 -18.13 -17.31
C LEU A 70 -18.30 -16.86 -16.50
N VAL A 71 -18.91 -15.85 -17.12
CA VAL A 71 -19.37 -14.63 -16.49
C VAL A 71 -20.86 -14.53 -16.72
N ASP A 72 -21.64 -14.54 -15.62
CA ASP A 72 -23.11 -14.60 -15.66
C ASP A 72 -23.64 -15.81 -16.46
N GLY A 73 -22.94 -16.95 -16.40
CA GLY A 73 -23.26 -18.18 -17.11
C GLY A 73 -22.81 -18.25 -18.58
N GLU A 74 -22.20 -17.19 -19.12
CA GLU A 74 -21.71 -17.14 -20.51
C GLU A 74 -20.17 -17.21 -20.55
N THR A 75 -19.62 -17.99 -21.48
CA THR A 75 -18.17 -18.05 -21.69
C THR A 75 -17.62 -16.74 -22.24
N ILE A 76 -16.52 -16.27 -21.62
CA ILE A 76 -15.81 -15.07 -22.08
C ILE A 76 -14.66 -15.36 -23.05
N ALA A 77 -14.45 -16.62 -23.44
CA ALA A 77 -13.29 -17.04 -24.23
C ALA A 77 -13.14 -16.30 -25.58
N LYS A 78 -14.26 -15.86 -26.16
CA LYS A 78 -14.30 -15.13 -27.45
C LYS A 78 -14.63 -13.63 -27.30
N ASN A 79 -14.84 -13.15 -26.08
CA ASN A 79 -15.16 -11.75 -25.85
C ASN A 79 -13.89 -10.89 -25.91
N SER A 80 -14.01 -9.65 -26.36
CA SER A 80 -12.97 -8.63 -26.26
C SER A 80 -12.89 -8.03 -24.85
N ILE A 81 -11.79 -7.31 -24.55
CA ILE A 81 -11.67 -6.50 -23.31
C ILE A 81 -12.89 -5.57 -23.18
N VAL A 82 -13.30 -4.93 -24.30
CA VAL A 82 -14.45 -4.00 -24.32
C VAL A 82 -15.76 -4.69 -23.93
N ASP A 83 -15.99 -5.92 -24.41
CA ASP A 83 -17.21 -6.66 -24.06
C ASP A 83 -17.24 -7.05 -22.58
N VAL A 84 -16.10 -7.49 -22.04
CA VAL A 84 -15.97 -7.86 -20.63
C VAL A 84 -16.05 -6.64 -19.71
N SER A 85 -15.48 -5.50 -20.10
CA SER A 85 -15.52 -4.25 -19.30
C SER A 85 -16.95 -3.70 -19.10
N LYS A 86 -17.91 -4.07 -19.95
CA LYS A 86 -19.34 -3.74 -19.74
C LYS A 86 -19.95 -4.53 -18.59
N LYS A 87 -19.44 -5.72 -18.28
CA LYS A 87 -19.93 -6.62 -17.22
C LYS A 87 -19.10 -6.50 -15.93
N ILE A 88 -17.80 -6.25 -16.04
CA ILE A 88 -16.82 -6.27 -14.96
C ILE A 88 -16.14 -4.91 -14.85
N GLY A 89 -16.27 -4.25 -13.72
CA GLY A 89 -15.44 -3.10 -13.33
C GLY A 89 -14.15 -3.60 -12.69
N PHE A 90 -13.00 -3.08 -13.13
CA PHE A 90 -11.69 -3.51 -12.64
C PHE A 90 -10.87 -2.33 -12.11
N VAL A 91 -10.48 -2.41 -10.85
CA VAL A 91 -9.54 -1.47 -10.20
C VAL A 91 -8.17 -2.16 -10.14
N MET A 92 -7.17 -1.56 -10.79
CA MET A 92 -5.80 -2.07 -10.84
C MET A 92 -5.02 -1.70 -9.57
N GLN A 93 -3.99 -2.49 -9.27
CA GLN A 93 -3.07 -2.28 -8.15
C GLN A 93 -2.42 -0.88 -8.15
N ASN A 94 -2.04 -0.37 -9.33
CA ASN A 94 -1.50 0.98 -9.47
C ASN A 94 -2.55 1.91 -10.07
N PRO A 95 -3.21 2.77 -9.27
CA PRO A 95 -4.23 3.69 -9.75
C PRO A 95 -3.68 4.72 -10.75
N GLU A 96 -2.40 5.07 -10.71
CA GLU A 96 -1.80 6.02 -11.66
C GLU A 96 -1.82 5.52 -13.10
N CYS A 97 -1.82 4.19 -13.31
CA CYS A 97 -1.93 3.58 -14.63
C CYS A 97 -3.36 3.63 -15.21
N GLN A 98 -4.37 3.99 -14.40
CA GLN A 98 -5.77 4.08 -14.79
C GLN A 98 -6.30 5.51 -14.90
N ILE A 99 -5.52 6.52 -14.48
CA ILE A 99 -5.90 7.93 -14.59
C ILE A 99 -5.56 8.44 -15.98
N PHE A 100 -6.57 8.86 -16.73
CA PHE A 100 -6.45 9.38 -18.10
C PHE A 100 -6.57 10.90 -18.16
N HIS A 101 -7.36 11.52 -17.28
CA HIS A 101 -7.67 12.93 -17.32
C HIS A 101 -6.87 13.75 -16.31
N GLU A 102 -6.69 15.03 -16.63
CA GLU A 102 -5.97 15.96 -15.75
C GLU A 102 -6.83 16.45 -14.59
N ASP A 103 -8.16 16.42 -14.74
CA ASP A 103 -9.13 16.92 -13.76
C ASP A 103 -9.94 15.78 -13.15
N VAL A 104 -10.28 15.93 -11.88
CA VAL A 104 -11.13 14.97 -11.14
C VAL A 104 -12.50 14.83 -11.79
N HIS A 105 -13.07 15.94 -12.26
CA HIS A 105 -14.35 15.96 -13.00
C HIS A 105 -14.34 15.04 -14.21
N ASP A 106 -13.41 15.26 -15.12
CA ASP A 106 -13.34 14.52 -16.38
C ASP A 106 -13.05 13.05 -16.13
N GLU A 107 -12.19 12.73 -15.13
CA GLU A 107 -11.89 11.36 -14.75
C GLU A 107 -13.12 10.60 -14.22
N LEU A 108 -13.96 11.22 -13.40
CA LEU A 108 -15.18 10.60 -12.89
C LEU A 108 -16.23 10.38 -13.99
N LEU A 109 -16.31 11.28 -14.97
CA LEU A 109 -17.29 11.17 -16.05
C LEU A 109 -16.88 10.21 -17.16
N PHE A 110 -15.59 10.01 -17.40
CA PHE A 110 -15.03 9.29 -18.53
C PHE A 110 -15.68 7.92 -18.78
N GLY A 111 -15.74 7.07 -17.75
CA GLY A 111 -16.33 5.74 -17.91
C GLY A 111 -17.84 5.76 -18.15
N MET A 112 -18.55 6.74 -17.58
CA MET A 112 -19.99 6.91 -17.78
C MET A 112 -20.32 7.43 -19.17
N GLU A 113 -19.53 8.36 -19.71
CA GLU A 113 -19.69 8.89 -21.06
C GLU A 113 -19.46 7.80 -22.11
N ASN A 114 -18.41 6.98 -21.94
CA ASN A 114 -18.13 5.84 -22.82
C ASN A 114 -19.24 4.77 -22.80
N ASN A 115 -20.00 4.68 -21.71
CA ASN A 115 -21.16 3.82 -21.59
C ASN A 115 -22.50 4.49 -21.94
N ASN A 116 -22.47 5.68 -22.59
CA ASN A 116 -23.65 6.44 -23.01
C ASN A 116 -24.63 6.75 -21.86
N VAL A 117 -24.15 6.97 -20.64
CA VAL A 117 -24.97 7.47 -19.53
C VAL A 117 -25.40 8.91 -19.82
N SER A 118 -26.67 9.25 -19.57
CA SER A 118 -27.15 10.63 -19.79
C SER A 118 -26.37 11.63 -18.91
N LYS A 119 -26.17 12.85 -19.41
CA LYS A 119 -25.43 13.91 -18.68
C LYS A 119 -26.01 14.18 -17.29
N GLU A 120 -27.34 14.23 -17.18
CA GLU A 120 -28.02 14.48 -15.91
C GLU A 120 -27.71 13.39 -14.89
N GLU A 121 -27.78 12.12 -15.28
CA GLU A 121 -27.47 10.98 -14.43
C GLU A 121 -25.96 10.91 -14.13
N ALA A 122 -25.08 11.20 -15.08
CA ALA A 122 -23.64 11.24 -14.87
C ALA A 122 -23.25 12.31 -13.82
N TYR A 123 -23.80 13.53 -13.93
CA TYR A 123 -23.55 14.60 -12.96
C TYR A 123 -24.14 14.30 -11.58
N ARG A 124 -25.27 13.60 -11.51
CA ARG A 124 -25.84 13.16 -10.23
C ARG A 124 -24.90 12.18 -9.54
N ARG A 125 -24.41 11.18 -10.28
CA ARG A 125 -23.46 10.18 -9.76
C ARG A 125 -22.10 10.81 -9.40
N GLU A 126 -21.60 11.73 -10.23
CA GLU A 126 -20.38 12.49 -9.92
C GLU A 126 -20.49 13.19 -8.57
N LYS A 127 -21.62 13.88 -8.34
CA LYS A 127 -21.85 14.56 -7.06
C LYS A 127 -21.81 13.59 -5.88
N GLU A 128 -22.43 12.41 -5.99
CA GLU A 128 -22.38 11.36 -4.96
C GLU A 128 -20.92 10.93 -4.68
N ALA A 129 -20.09 10.76 -5.73
CA ALA A 129 -18.69 10.39 -5.57
C ALA A 129 -17.84 11.51 -4.95
N LEU A 130 -18.08 12.77 -5.31
CA LEU A 130 -17.38 13.93 -4.72
C LEU A 130 -17.74 14.11 -3.25
N ASP A 131 -19.02 13.97 -2.89
CA ASP A 131 -19.47 14.01 -1.50
C ASP A 131 -18.84 12.88 -0.67
N TYR A 132 -18.67 11.70 -1.26
CA TYR A 132 -18.05 10.55 -0.62
C TYR A 132 -16.52 10.69 -0.44
N THR A 133 -15.84 11.12 -1.48
CA THR A 133 -14.37 11.22 -1.49
C THR A 133 -13.84 12.51 -0.88
N HIS A 134 -14.69 13.52 -0.72
CA HIS A 134 -14.33 14.89 -0.36
C HIS A 134 -13.28 15.52 -1.30
N LEU A 135 -13.22 15.06 -2.55
CA LEU A 135 -12.37 15.65 -3.57
C LEU A 135 -13.02 16.91 -4.14
N ASP A 136 -12.20 17.91 -4.43
CA ASP A 136 -12.66 19.07 -5.19
C ASP A 136 -12.71 18.70 -6.67
N ARG A 137 -13.87 18.94 -7.30
CA ARG A 137 -14.15 18.70 -8.70
C ARG A 137 -13.10 19.28 -9.64
N ASN A 138 -12.56 20.46 -9.31
CA ASN A 138 -11.59 21.18 -10.13
C ASN A 138 -10.14 20.84 -9.80
N SER A 139 -9.90 19.92 -8.87
CA SER A 139 -8.55 19.50 -8.54
C SER A 139 -7.89 18.78 -9.69
N LYS A 140 -6.57 19.05 -9.88
CA LYS A 140 -5.76 18.30 -10.84
C LYS A 140 -5.38 16.93 -10.29
N THR A 141 -5.61 15.87 -11.06
CA THR A 141 -5.32 14.49 -10.68
C THR A 141 -3.85 14.28 -10.28
N LYS A 142 -2.92 15.00 -10.93
CA LYS A 142 -1.48 14.99 -10.61
C LYS A 142 -1.15 15.49 -9.21
N THR A 143 -2.00 16.35 -8.63
CA THR A 143 -1.78 16.92 -7.28
C THR A 143 -2.35 16.05 -6.16
N LEU A 144 -3.13 15.03 -6.50
CA LEU A 144 -3.74 14.12 -5.55
C LEU A 144 -2.68 13.21 -4.91
N SER A 145 -2.88 12.91 -3.63
CA SER A 145 -2.11 11.86 -2.94
C SER A 145 -2.43 10.47 -3.51
N GLY A 146 -1.56 9.48 -3.27
CA GLY A 146 -1.79 8.09 -3.71
C GLY A 146 -3.13 7.52 -3.23
N GLY A 147 -3.53 7.79 -1.99
CA GLY A 147 -4.83 7.37 -1.45
C GLY A 147 -6.01 8.09 -2.12
N GLN A 148 -5.89 9.39 -2.40
CA GLN A 148 -6.91 10.13 -3.14
C GLN A 148 -7.06 9.64 -4.58
N LYS A 149 -5.96 9.30 -5.26
CA LYS A 149 -5.98 8.68 -6.60
C LYS A 149 -6.66 7.32 -6.56
N ALA A 150 -6.34 6.48 -5.56
CA ALA A 150 -6.98 5.17 -5.39
C ALA A 150 -8.50 5.29 -5.18
N MET A 151 -8.93 6.24 -4.34
CA MET A 151 -10.36 6.52 -4.12
C MET A 151 -11.03 7.07 -5.37
N LEU A 152 -10.39 7.98 -6.10
CA LEU A 152 -10.91 8.52 -7.37
C LEU A 152 -11.20 7.41 -8.38
N ILE A 153 -10.21 6.54 -8.66
CA ILE A 153 -10.36 5.43 -9.60
C ILE A 153 -11.40 4.42 -9.11
N THR A 154 -11.37 4.09 -7.81
CA THR A 154 -12.38 3.17 -7.27
C THR A 154 -13.80 3.71 -7.46
N GLN A 155 -14.01 5.01 -7.22
CA GLN A 155 -15.32 5.63 -7.43
C GLN A 155 -15.67 5.71 -8.92
N SER A 156 -14.75 6.06 -9.81
CA SER A 156 -15.03 6.08 -11.26
C SER A 156 -15.53 4.73 -11.78
N ILE A 157 -14.97 3.62 -11.24
CA ILE A 157 -15.44 2.26 -11.58
C ILE A 157 -16.81 1.96 -10.95
N ILE A 158 -17.03 2.29 -9.68
CA ILE A 158 -18.33 2.07 -9.00
C ILE A 158 -19.46 2.83 -9.71
N LEU A 159 -19.19 4.07 -10.17
CA LEU A 159 -20.17 4.91 -10.87
C LEU A 159 -20.67 4.31 -12.19
N MET A 160 -19.91 3.44 -12.82
CA MET A 160 -20.33 2.72 -14.03
C MET A 160 -21.39 1.65 -13.76
N ARG A 161 -21.59 1.25 -12.49
CA ARG A 161 -22.64 0.33 -12.02
C ARG A 161 -22.59 -1.08 -12.60
N GLN A 162 -21.41 -1.59 -12.99
CA GLN A 162 -21.28 -3.00 -13.34
C GLN A 162 -21.75 -3.91 -12.19
N ASN A 163 -22.22 -5.11 -12.56
CA ASN A 163 -22.71 -6.09 -11.59
C ASN A 163 -21.57 -6.86 -10.90
N ILE A 164 -20.37 -6.81 -11.47
CA ILE A 164 -19.17 -7.47 -10.95
C ILE A 164 -18.08 -6.41 -10.80
N ILE A 165 -17.49 -6.32 -9.62
CA ILE A 165 -16.40 -5.38 -9.31
C ILE A 165 -15.21 -6.19 -8.81
N VAL A 166 -14.08 -6.00 -9.47
CA VAL A 166 -12.80 -6.66 -9.17
C VAL A 166 -11.81 -5.60 -8.73
N LEU A 167 -11.16 -5.80 -7.60
CA LEU A 167 -10.20 -4.86 -7.04
C LEU A 167 -8.89 -5.60 -6.72
N ASP A 168 -7.80 -5.13 -7.32
CA ASP A 168 -6.45 -5.67 -7.10
C ASP A 168 -5.68 -4.74 -6.16
N GLU A 169 -5.49 -5.16 -4.91
CA GLU A 169 -4.84 -4.43 -3.81
C GLU A 169 -5.39 -3.00 -3.57
N PRO A 170 -6.73 -2.81 -3.48
CA PRO A 170 -7.32 -1.47 -3.41
C PRO A 170 -6.98 -0.71 -2.13
N LEU A 171 -6.51 -1.40 -1.09
CA LEU A 171 -6.22 -0.80 0.22
C LEU A 171 -4.77 -0.33 0.36
N ALA A 172 -3.89 -0.64 -0.59
CA ALA A 172 -2.43 -0.43 -0.47
C ALA A 172 -2.03 1.01 -0.12
N ASN A 173 -2.76 2.00 -0.68
CA ASN A 173 -2.47 3.42 -0.49
C ASN A 173 -3.47 4.13 0.43
N LEU A 174 -4.40 3.39 1.04
CA LEU A 174 -5.42 3.95 1.92
C LEU A 174 -5.00 3.86 3.38
N ASP A 175 -5.26 4.94 4.13
CA ASP A 175 -5.26 4.88 5.58
C ASP A 175 -6.41 4.00 6.08
N LEU A 176 -6.38 3.66 7.37
CA LEU A 176 -7.34 2.71 7.93
C LEU A 176 -8.79 3.22 7.85
N GLU A 177 -9.01 4.52 8.03
CA GLU A 177 -10.34 5.12 7.96
C GLU A 177 -10.95 4.98 6.56
N ASN A 178 -10.20 5.38 5.51
CA ASN A 178 -10.64 5.27 4.13
C ASN A 178 -10.76 3.80 3.67
N ALA A 179 -9.86 2.93 4.14
CA ALA A 179 -9.94 1.49 3.88
C ALA A 179 -11.22 0.88 4.46
N LEU A 180 -11.57 1.21 5.71
CA LEU A 180 -12.82 0.74 6.33
C LEU A 180 -14.07 1.28 5.62
N LYS A 181 -14.09 2.58 5.27
CA LYS A 181 -15.19 3.17 4.48
C LYS A 181 -15.39 2.41 3.17
N LEU A 182 -14.31 2.16 2.43
CA LEU A 182 -14.38 1.40 1.17
C LEU A 182 -14.94 -0.02 1.41
N LEU A 183 -14.44 -0.75 2.39
CA LEU A 183 -14.91 -2.11 2.68
C LEU A 183 -16.39 -2.17 3.07
N ILE A 184 -16.88 -1.20 3.85
CA ILE A 184 -18.29 -1.05 4.21
C ILE A 184 -19.13 -0.84 2.94
N ASP A 185 -18.71 0.04 2.03
CA ASP A 185 -19.42 0.29 0.78
C ASP A 185 -19.43 -0.92 -0.14
N LEU A 186 -18.31 -1.61 -0.29
CA LEU A 186 -18.24 -2.84 -1.07
C LEU A 186 -19.18 -3.91 -0.50
N LYS A 187 -19.26 -4.02 0.83
CA LYS A 187 -20.20 -4.94 1.48
C LYS A 187 -21.66 -4.53 1.24
N ARG A 188 -21.98 -3.21 1.25
CA ARG A 188 -23.31 -2.69 0.90
C ARG A 188 -23.64 -3.02 -0.56
N LEU A 189 -22.74 -2.77 -1.50
CA LEU A 189 -22.94 -3.11 -2.92
C LEU A 189 -23.14 -4.61 -3.14
N ALA A 190 -22.47 -5.47 -2.37
CA ALA A 190 -22.73 -6.90 -2.39
C ALA A 190 -24.14 -7.23 -1.91
N LYS A 191 -24.62 -6.63 -0.80
CA LYS A 191 -26.02 -6.79 -0.31
C LYS A 191 -27.05 -6.33 -1.37
N GLU A 192 -26.70 -5.37 -2.23
CA GLU A 192 -27.51 -4.93 -3.36
C GLU A 192 -27.51 -5.90 -4.56
N GLY A 193 -26.78 -7.02 -4.44
CA GLY A 193 -26.75 -8.10 -5.43
C GLY A 193 -25.52 -8.10 -6.33
N LYS A 194 -24.53 -7.21 -6.13
CA LYS A 194 -23.28 -7.24 -6.91
C LYS A 194 -22.35 -8.35 -6.42
N ALA A 195 -21.48 -8.84 -7.32
CA ALA A 195 -20.36 -9.71 -6.95
C ALA A 195 -19.10 -8.86 -6.80
N ILE A 196 -18.45 -8.93 -5.65
CA ILE A 196 -17.24 -8.19 -5.33
C ILE A 196 -16.09 -9.17 -5.16
N ILE A 197 -14.97 -8.89 -5.83
CA ILE A 197 -13.73 -9.65 -5.71
C ILE A 197 -12.64 -8.69 -5.22
N ILE A 198 -11.97 -9.05 -4.14
CA ILE A 198 -10.87 -8.27 -3.57
C ILE A 198 -9.65 -9.18 -3.52
N CYS A 199 -8.55 -8.78 -4.21
CA CYS A 199 -7.23 -9.33 -3.95
C CYS A 199 -6.54 -8.44 -2.92
N GLU A 200 -6.12 -9.00 -1.80
CA GLU A 200 -5.48 -8.21 -0.74
C GLU A 200 -4.48 -9.03 0.09
N HIS A 201 -3.45 -8.33 0.58
CA HIS A 201 -2.48 -8.86 1.54
C HIS A 201 -2.81 -8.46 3.00
N ARG A 202 -3.56 -7.36 3.20
CA ARG A 202 -4.04 -6.90 4.52
C ARG A 202 -5.26 -7.71 4.94
N THR A 203 -5.12 -9.04 4.99
CA THR A 203 -6.22 -9.99 5.17
C THR A 203 -6.99 -9.76 6.47
N SER A 204 -6.32 -9.45 7.57
CA SER A 204 -6.96 -9.17 8.87
C SER A 204 -7.99 -8.03 8.82
N LEU A 205 -7.79 -7.06 7.93
CA LEU A 205 -8.72 -5.94 7.75
C LEU A 205 -9.92 -6.32 6.88
N VAL A 206 -9.71 -7.16 5.87
CA VAL A 206 -10.73 -7.51 4.86
C VAL A 206 -11.61 -8.68 5.30
N LEU A 207 -11.06 -9.66 6.03
CA LEU A 207 -11.73 -10.87 6.47
C LEU A 207 -13.11 -10.64 7.10
N PRO A 208 -13.34 -9.64 7.99
CA PRO A 208 -14.64 -9.40 8.60
C PRO A 208 -15.76 -9.04 7.61
N PHE A 209 -15.40 -8.61 6.40
CA PHE A 209 -16.33 -8.18 5.34
C PHE A 209 -16.60 -9.26 4.29
N CYS A 210 -15.83 -10.37 4.31
CA CYS A 210 -15.89 -11.40 3.28
C CYS A 210 -16.95 -12.48 3.58
N ASP A 211 -17.56 -12.96 2.50
CA ASP A 211 -18.50 -14.11 2.54
C ASP A 211 -17.79 -15.38 2.06
N LYS A 212 -16.80 -15.24 1.17
CA LYS A 212 -15.96 -16.32 0.67
C LYS A 212 -14.49 -15.93 0.64
N ILE A 213 -13.64 -16.90 0.84
CA ILE A 213 -12.20 -16.73 0.85
C ILE A 213 -11.58 -17.84 0.01
N TYR A 214 -10.68 -17.46 -0.88
CA TYR A 214 -9.88 -18.39 -1.66
C TYR A 214 -8.40 -18.03 -1.55
N HIS A 215 -7.58 -19.04 -1.34
CA HIS A 215 -6.13 -18.90 -1.21
C HIS A 215 -5.44 -19.55 -2.42
N LEU A 216 -4.62 -18.76 -3.12
CA LEU A 216 -3.79 -19.27 -4.24
C LEU A 216 -2.39 -19.56 -3.72
N ASP A 217 -1.97 -20.83 -3.84
CA ASP A 217 -0.60 -21.27 -3.55
C ASP A 217 -0.06 -22.18 -4.65
N ASN A 218 1.16 -21.92 -5.09
CA ASN A 218 1.85 -22.68 -6.15
C ASN A 218 1.01 -22.89 -7.44
N GLY A 219 0.12 -21.93 -7.74
CA GLY A 219 -0.76 -21.96 -8.91
C GLY A 219 -2.05 -22.77 -8.72
N ILE A 220 -2.31 -23.30 -7.54
CA ILE A 220 -3.52 -24.06 -7.18
C ILE A 220 -4.39 -23.23 -6.25
N MET A 221 -5.71 -23.24 -6.46
CA MET A 221 -6.68 -22.52 -5.63
C MET A 221 -7.28 -23.43 -4.56
N TYR A 222 -7.33 -22.93 -3.34
CA TYR A 222 -7.93 -23.59 -2.17
C TYR A 222 -9.02 -22.71 -1.59
N GLU A 223 -10.12 -23.30 -1.12
CA GLU A 223 -11.14 -22.56 -0.36
C GLU A 223 -10.67 -22.38 1.10
N GLY A 224 -10.85 -21.17 1.64
CA GLY A 224 -10.42 -20.79 2.97
C GLY A 224 -9.13 -19.98 2.99
N THR A 225 -8.63 -19.72 4.20
CA THR A 225 -7.37 -18.96 4.44
C THR A 225 -6.16 -19.89 4.39
N GLY A 226 -5.07 -19.39 3.82
CA GLY A 226 -3.76 -20.04 3.93
C GLY A 226 -3.04 -19.68 5.23
N ASP A 227 -1.90 -20.33 5.47
CA ASP A 227 -1.05 -20.00 6.64
C ASP A 227 -0.50 -18.57 6.58
N ASP A 228 -0.32 -18.05 5.37
CA ASP A 228 0.14 -16.67 5.14
C ASP A 228 -0.93 -15.60 5.49
N ASP A 229 -2.20 -16.01 5.70
CA ASP A 229 -3.31 -15.12 6.01
C ASP A 229 -3.56 -14.97 7.52
N LYS A 230 -2.90 -15.78 8.35
CA LYS A 230 -3.03 -15.72 9.81
C LYS A 230 -2.41 -14.44 10.34
N PRO A 231 -3.01 -13.81 11.38
CA PRO A 231 -2.39 -12.67 12.03
C PRO A 231 -0.97 -13.02 12.50
N PHE A 232 -0.06 -12.14 12.20
CA PHE A 232 1.32 -12.26 12.62
C PHE A 232 1.42 -11.83 14.08
N VAL A 233 1.81 -12.73 14.96
CA VAL A 233 2.10 -12.41 16.35
C VAL A 233 3.61 -12.37 16.51
N PHE A 234 4.19 -11.18 16.46
CA PHE A 234 5.51 -10.99 17.02
C PHE A 234 5.39 -11.13 18.54
N GLU A 235 5.95 -12.19 19.13
CA GLU A 235 6.20 -12.18 20.55
C GLU A 235 7.21 -11.05 20.82
N GLY A 236 6.65 -9.89 21.16
CA GLY A 236 7.43 -8.71 21.44
C GLY A 236 8.31 -8.95 22.65
N GLN A 237 9.54 -9.32 22.45
CA GLN A 237 10.54 -9.00 23.42
C GLN A 237 10.59 -7.46 23.46
N LYS A 238 9.85 -6.86 24.39
CA LYS A 238 10.18 -5.50 24.85
C LYS A 238 11.65 -5.58 25.23
N THR A 239 12.50 -5.08 24.35
CA THR A 239 13.91 -4.98 24.69
C THR A 239 13.96 -4.10 25.93
N ASN A 240 14.34 -4.69 27.09
CA ASN A 240 14.79 -3.94 28.26
C ASN A 240 16.07 -3.19 27.82
N LYS A 241 15.91 -2.18 26.97
CA LYS A 241 16.99 -1.27 26.63
C LYS A 241 17.10 -0.30 27.80
N GLU A 242 18.27 -0.26 28.42
CA GLU A 242 18.63 0.85 29.29
C GLU A 242 18.21 2.15 28.58
N GLU A 243 17.36 2.93 29.21
CA GLU A 243 16.83 4.16 28.61
C GLU A 243 17.99 5.13 28.37
N SER A 244 18.48 5.14 27.14
CA SER A 244 19.35 6.23 26.71
C SER A 244 18.56 7.53 26.81
N ASN A 245 18.95 8.42 27.71
CA ASN A 245 18.37 9.76 27.84
C ASN A 245 18.87 10.72 26.75
N GLU A 246 19.80 10.26 25.89
CA GLU A 246 20.40 11.08 24.84
C GLU A 246 19.41 11.25 23.67
N SER A 247 19.12 12.49 23.33
CA SER A 247 18.30 12.83 22.14
C SER A 247 19.16 12.84 20.89
N ILE A 248 18.73 12.10 19.85
CA ILE A 248 19.36 12.17 18.53
C ILE A 248 18.82 13.34 17.71
N LEU A 249 17.53 13.65 17.89
CA LEU A 249 16.82 14.75 17.20
C LEU A 249 15.75 15.32 18.14
N LYS A 250 15.69 16.65 18.24
CA LYS A 250 14.70 17.38 19.00
C LYS A 250 14.10 18.51 18.16
N ILE A 251 12.80 18.66 18.24
CA ILE A 251 12.03 19.72 17.59
C ILE A 251 11.39 20.57 18.69
N ASP A 252 11.57 21.89 18.56
CA ASP A 252 10.92 22.88 19.38
C ASP A 252 10.14 23.87 18.47
N HIS A 253 8.82 23.98 18.71
CA HIS A 253 7.92 24.91 18.05
C HIS A 253 7.88 24.86 16.52
N LEU A 254 7.89 23.65 15.90
CA LEU A 254 7.87 23.58 14.45
C LEU A 254 6.51 23.92 13.86
N ASN A 255 6.51 24.92 12.98
CA ASN A 255 5.37 25.37 12.19
C ASN A 255 5.65 25.20 10.70
N LYS A 256 4.67 24.73 9.92
CA LYS A 256 4.78 24.65 8.47
C LYS A 256 3.44 24.89 7.81
N SER A 257 3.42 25.78 6.84
CA SER A 257 2.23 26.04 6.00
C SER A 257 2.59 25.92 4.54
N PHE A 258 1.60 25.55 3.74
CA PHE A 258 1.62 25.62 2.28
C PHE A 258 0.43 26.50 1.90
N ASP A 259 0.71 27.57 1.19
CA ASP A 259 -0.23 28.64 0.93
C ASP A 259 -0.92 29.06 2.24
N ASP A 260 -2.25 29.04 2.33
CA ASP A 260 -3.00 29.40 3.53
C ASP A 260 -3.27 28.22 4.47
N LYS A 261 -2.88 26.99 4.09
CA LYS A 261 -3.13 25.79 4.90
C LYS A 261 -1.96 25.50 5.84
N LYS A 262 -2.21 25.61 7.16
CA LYS A 262 -1.26 25.22 8.19
C LYS A 262 -1.24 23.69 8.34
N VAL A 263 -0.08 23.07 8.09
CA VAL A 263 0.09 21.59 8.10
C VAL A 263 0.75 21.12 9.40
N LEU A 264 1.77 21.85 9.88
CA LEU A 264 2.36 21.59 11.19
C LEU A 264 2.13 22.83 12.07
N ASN A 265 1.71 22.61 13.31
CA ASN A 265 1.24 23.65 14.19
C ASN A 265 1.86 23.53 15.56
N ASP A 266 2.88 24.35 15.84
CA ASP A 266 3.56 24.40 17.12
C ASP A 266 3.99 23.01 17.63
N LEU A 267 4.60 22.23 16.74
CA LEU A 267 4.91 20.82 16.95
C LEU A 267 6.20 20.65 17.76
N TYR A 268 6.11 19.80 18.77
CA TYR A 268 7.23 19.36 19.60
C TYR A 268 7.51 17.86 19.38
N PHE A 269 8.77 17.49 19.33
CA PHE A 269 9.18 16.10 19.21
C PHE A 269 10.55 15.88 19.80
N ASN A 270 10.73 14.76 20.49
CA ASN A 270 12.03 14.37 21.02
C ASN A 270 12.29 12.89 20.72
N MET A 271 13.19 12.63 19.78
CA MET A 271 13.60 11.31 19.38
C MET A 271 14.85 10.87 20.15
N LYS A 272 14.75 9.76 20.83
CA LYS A 272 15.86 9.18 21.61
C LYS A 272 16.77 8.33 20.71
N LYS A 273 18.05 8.30 21.04
CA LYS A 273 19.07 7.53 20.31
C LYS A 273 18.87 6.03 20.47
N GLY A 274 19.06 5.28 19.37
CA GLY A 274 18.97 3.83 19.35
C GLY A 274 17.55 3.28 19.57
N ARG A 275 16.51 4.10 19.38
CA ARG A 275 15.10 3.73 19.54
C ARG A 275 14.33 3.90 18.24
N ILE A 276 13.21 3.20 18.14
CA ILE A 276 12.25 3.31 17.05
C ILE A 276 11.09 4.18 17.49
N SER A 277 10.96 5.35 16.86
CA SER A 277 9.80 6.23 17.02
C SER A 277 8.83 6.01 15.88
N VAL A 278 7.66 5.46 16.18
CA VAL A 278 6.59 5.22 15.21
C VAL A 278 5.63 6.42 15.18
N ILE A 279 5.35 6.91 13.99
CA ILE A 279 4.43 8.03 13.76
C ILE A 279 3.18 7.51 13.06
N LEU A 280 2.08 7.53 13.78
CA LEU A 280 0.75 7.19 13.31
C LEU A 280 -0.04 8.44 12.92
N GLY A 281 -1.12 8.30 12.18
CA GLY A 281 -2.02 9.38 11.80
C GLY A 281 -2.63 9.17 10.42
N ASN A 282 -3.81 9.74 10.16
CA ASN A 282 -4.51 9.61 8.89
C ASN A 282 -3.74 10.28 7.73
N ASN A 283 -4.12 9.99 6.50
CA ASN A 283 -3.53 10.64 5.33
C ASN A 283 -3.81 12.14 5.33
N GLY A 284 -2.86 12.94 4.83
CA GLY A 284 -2.99 14.39 4.80
C GLY A 284 -2.70 15.12 6.13
N GLN A 285 -2.43 14.42 7.23
CA GLN A 285 -2.11 15.04 8.54
C GLN A 285 -0.70 15.65 8.61
N GLY A 286 0.13 15.50 7.57
CA GLY A 286 1.45 16.10 7.51
C GLY A 286 2.62 15.21 7.92
N LYS A 287 2.44 13.87 7.97
CA LYS A 287 3.52 12.92 8.33
C LYS A 287 4.73 13.04 7.41
N THR A 288 4.52 12.98 6.10
CA THR A 288 5.60 13.16 5.10
C THR A 288 6.17 14.59 5.12
N THR A 289 5.36 15.62 5.43
CA THR A 289 5.85 16.99 5.63
C THR A 289 6.82 17.07 6.81
N LEU A 290 6.45 16.45 7.94
CA LEU A 290 7.32 16.36 9.11
C LEU A 290 8.61 15.62 8.78
N LEU A 291 8.51 14.46 8.14
CA LEU A 291 9.67 13.68 7.67
C LEU A 291 10.58 14.54 6.79
N ASN A 292 10.05 15.24 5.80
CA ASN A 292 10.84 16.10 4.88
C ASN A 292 11.55 17.25 5.62
N CYS A 293 10.93 17.80 6.66
CA CYS A 293 11.57 18.83 7.50
C CYS A 293 12.75 18.26 8.30
N ILE A 294 12.57 17.11 8.95
CA ILE A 294 13.58 16.51 9.83
C ILE A 294 14.68 15.77 9.06
N SER A 295 14.37 15.22 7.89
CA SER A 295 15.37 14.56 7.03
C SER A 295 16.27 15.57 6.27
N GLY A 296 15.85 16.84 6.20
CA GLY A 296 16.57 17.88 5.48
C GLY A 296 16.20 18.02 4.01
N GLN A 297 15.16 17.33 3.56
CA GLN A 297 14.60 17.48 2.22
C GLN A 297 13.86 18.81 2.07
N MET A 298 13.26 19.30 3.15
CA MET A 298 12.55 20.58 3.21
C MET A 298 13.24 21.53 4.18
N LYS A 299 13.55 22.74 3.71
CA LYS A 299 14.19 23.76 4.54
C LYS A 299 13.22 24.31 5.58
N VAL A 300 13.63 24.31 6.84
CA VAL A 300 12.96 24.96 7.96
C VAL A 300 13.62 26.32 8.20
N LYS A 301 12.84 27.40 8.17
CA LYS A 301 13.34 28.76 8.48
C LYS A 301 13.33 28.94 10.01
N LYS A 302 14.26 29.76 10.55
CA LYS A 302 14.35 30.02 12.00
C LYS A 302 13.04 30.53 12.64
N LYS A 303 12.24 31.27 11.89
CA LYS A 303 10.94 31.76 12.34
C LYS A 303 9.87 30.66 12.43
N ASP A 304 10.07 29.53 11.74
CA ASP A 304 9.12 28.44 11.64
C ASP A 304 9.40 27.36 12.70
N GLY A 305 10.51 27.47 13.46
CA GLY A 305 10.84 26.55 14.54
C GLY A 305 12.33 26.21 14.59
N GLN A 306 12.69 25.40 15.57
CA GLN A 306 14.05 24.94 15.79
C GLN A 306 14.12 23.42 15.78
N ILE A 307 15.07 22.87 15.00
CA ILE A 307 15.43 21.46 14.99
C ILE A 307 16.87 21.34 15.42
N THR A 308 17.12 20.64 16.52
CA THR A 308 18.46 20.32 17.01
C THR A 308 18.72 18.82 16.84
N GLN A 309 19.95 18.45 16.64
CA GLN A 309 20.35 17.04 16.44
C GLN A 309 21.83 16.83 16.78
N SER A 310 22.21 15.59 17.11
CA SER A 310 23.56 15.23 17.54
C SER A 310 24.45 14.65 16.44
N ILE A 311 23.93 14.49 15.21
CA ILE A 311 24.59 13.74 14.11
C ILE A 311 25.62 14.61 13.35
N ALA A 312 25.23 15.87 13.02
CA ALA A 312 26.05 16.77 12.21
C ALA A 312 25.82 18.24 12.59
N LYS A 313 26.72 19.15 12.17
CA LYS A 313 26.57 20.59 12.47
C LYS A 313 25.30 21.21 11.88
N ARG A 314 24.77 20.66 10.77
CA ARG A 314 23.61 21.17 10.06
C ARG A 314 22.86 20.06 9.33
N ILE A 315 21.54 20.02 9.51
CA ILE A 315 20.61 19.17 8.74
C ILE A 315 20.72 19.52 7.24
N GLY A 316 20.66 18.51 6.37
CA GLY A 316 20.77 18.70 4.93
C GLY A 316 22.20 19.01 4.43
N SER A 317 23.22 18.91 5.28
CA SER A 317 24.63 19.02 4.86
C SER A 317 25.14 17.67 4.32
N TYR A 318 26.27 17.71 3.59
CA TYR A 318 26.92 16.49 3.12
C TYR A 318 27.24 15.51 4.27
N LYS A 319 27.70 16.01 5.42
CA LYS A 319 27.96 15.18 6.62
C LYS A 319 26.69 14.58 7.21
N TRP A 320 25.56 15.28 7.10
CA TRP A 320 24.25 14.77 7.47
C TRP A 320 23.87 13.57 6.61
N PHE A 321 23.86 13.74 5.28
CA PHE A 321 23.46 12.67 4.35
C PHE A 321 24.42 11.46 4.31
N LYS A 322 25.62 11.58 4.86
CA LYS A 322 26.51 10.41 5.07
C LYS A 322 26.05 9.52 6.23
N LYS A 323 25.31 10.07 7.20
CA LYS A 323 24.93 9.41 8.44
C LYS A 323 23.42 9.19 8.57
N VAL A 324 22.67 9.70 7.63
CA VAL A 324 21.22 9.63 7.59
C VAL A 324 20.78 8.99 6.29
N SER A 325 19.86 8.03 6.39
CA SER A 325 19.19 7.42 5.25
C SER A 325 17.69 7.70 5.31
N VAL A 326 17.09 7.82 4.13
CA VAL A 326 15.63 8.01 3.97
C VAL A 326 15.14 6.96 2.98
N VAL A 327 14.06 6.29 3.30
CA VAL A 327 13.28 5.46 2.37
C VAL A 327 11.94 6.14 2.20
N PHE A 328 11.64 6.56 0.97
CA PHE A 328 10.40 7.27 0.63
C PHE A 328 9.24 6.31 0.36
N GLN A 329 8.03 6.84 0.40
CA GLN A 329 6.82 6.09 0.11
C GLN A 329 6.82 5.47 -1.29
N ASN A 330 7.35 6.13 -2.32
CA ASN A 330 7.49 5.57 -3.67
C ASN A 330 8.94 5.14 -3.95
N PRO A 331 9.23 3.82 -4.00
CA PRO A 331 10.58 3.30 -4.18
C PRO A 331 11.17 3.61 -5.57
N THR A 332 10.33 3.87 -6.58
CA THR A 332 10.78 4.10 -7.96
C THR A 332 11.65 5.35 -8.09
N TYR A 333 11.43 6.35 -7.23
CA TYR A 333 12.20 7.60 -7.26
C TYR A 333 13.62 7.49 -6.66
N GLU A 334 13.94 6.34 -6.04
CA GLU A 334 15.21 6.13 -5.36
C GLU A 334 16.18 5.21 -6.11
N LEU A 335 15.73 4.59 -7.20
CA LEU A 335 16.45 3.53 -7.91
C LEU A 335 16.92 4.01 -9.29
N PHE A 336 18.24 4.20 -9.45
CA PHE A 336 18.83 4.86 -10.61
C PHE A 336 19.85 4.01 -11.38
N ASN A 337 20.44 2.99 -10.73
CA ASN A 337 21.52 2.23 -11.32
C ASN A 337 21.02 1.16 -12.30
N SER A 338 21.93 0.62 -13.11
CA SER A 338 21.61 -0.34 -14.16
C SER A 338 21.41 -1.78 -13.67
N SER A 339 21.69 -2.07 -12.39
CA SER A 339 21.41 -3.37 -11.78
C SER A 339 21.23 -3.24 -10.27
N VAL A 340 20.49 -4.18 -9.67
CA VAL A 340 20.27 -4.29 -8.22
C VAL A 340 21.61 -4.31 -7.46
N ARG A 341 22.59 -5.07 -7.92
CA ARG A 341 23.92 -5.14 -7.33
C ARG A 341 24.60 -3.76 -7.29
N LYS A 342 24.53 -2.99 -8.38
CA LYS A 342 25.11 -1.65 -8.43
C LYS A 342 24.35 -0.69 -7.55
N GLU A 343 23.03 -0.81 -7.46
CA GLU A 343 22.20 0.01 -6.58
C GLU A 343 22.56 -0.21 -5.12
N LEU A 344 22.64 -1.47 -4.67
CA LEU A 344 23.06 -1.85 -3.31
C LEU A 344 24.43 -1.31 -2.93
N CYS A 345 25.40 -1.39 -3.85
CA CYS A 345 26.76 -0.93 -3.60
C CYS A 345 26.90 0.59 -3.68
N PHE A 346 25.92 1.29 -4.24
CA PHE A 346 25.98 2.74 -4.43
C PHE A 346 25.88 3.47 -3.08
N HIS A 347 26.95 4.22 -2.76
CA HIS A 347 27.09 4.91 -1.46
C HIS A 347 27.03 4.00 -0.22
N SER A 348 27.21 2.69 -0.37
CA SER A 348 27.27 1.76 0.78
C SER A 348 28.52 2.00 1.64
N TYR A 349 28.48 1.51 2.89
CA TYR A 349 29.61 1.51 3.82
C TYR A 349 30.80 0.71 3.23
N SER A 350 30.52 -0.50 2.72
CA SER A 350 31.43 -1.30 1.91
C SER A 350 30.61 -2.21 0.98
N LYS A 351 31.27 -2.73 -0.09
CA LYS A 351 30.59 -3.67 -1.02
C LYS A 351 30.18 -4.94 -0.31
N ASP A 352 31.03 -5.50 0.52
CA ASP A 352 30.75 -6.76 1.23
C ASP A 352 29.56 -6.58 2.19
N PHE A 353 29.52 -5.47 2.92
CA PHE A 353 28.41 -5.15 3.80
C PHE A 353 27.09 -4.94 3.02
N ALA A 354 27.14 -4.29 1.87
CA ALA A 354 25.97 -4.14 1.01
C ALA A 354 25.42 -5.50 0.54
N MET A 355 26.33 -6.40 0.14
CA MET A 355 25.93 -7.75 -0.29
C MET A 355 25.36 -8.59 0.88
N GLU A 356 25.92 -8.44 2.09
CA GLU A 356 25.38 -9.05 3.31
C GLU A 356 23.93 -8.59 3.58
N ILE A 357 23.68 -7.27 3.54
CA ILE A 357 22.33 -6.72 3.73
C ILE A 357 21.39 -7.20 2.62
N GLY A 358 21.86 -7.23 1.37
CA GLY A 358 21.06 -7.76 0.25
C GLY A 358 20.67 -9.23 0.45
N SER A 359 21.57 -10.05 1.00
CA SER A 359 21.31 -11.44 1.32
C SER A 359 20.29 -11.59 2.45
N LYS A 360 20.41 -10.80 3.54
CA LYS A 360 19.44 -10.79 4.64
C LYS A 360 18.02 -10.46 4.18
N LEU A 361 17.86 -9.67 3.10
CA LEU A 361 16.57 -9.33 2.48
C LEU A 361 16.20 -10.22 1.29
N HIS A 362 16.96 -11.31 1.05
CA HIS A 362 16.73 -12.29 -0.01
C HIS A 362 16.70 -11.66 -1.42
N LEU A 363 17.66 -10.79 -1.74
CA LEU A 363 17.74 -10.09 -3.03
C LEU A 363 18.73 -10.73 -4.02
N GLU A 364 19.42 -11.84 -3.67
CA GLU A 364 20.51 -12.45 -4.45
C GLU A 364 20.08 -12.81 -5.88
N TYR A 365 18.87 -13.38 -6.03
CA TYR A 365 18.34 -13.80 -7.32
C TYR A 365 17.99 -12.63 -8.26
N LEU A 366 18.03 -11.39 -7.74
CA LEU A 366 17.73 -10.16 -8.46
C LEU A 366 18.98 -9.34 -8.84
N TYR A 367 20.16 -9.71 -8.35
CA TYR A 367 21.35 -8.86 -8.42
C TYR A 367 21.70 -8.34 -9.80
N ASP A 368 21.46 -9.12 -10.84
CA ASP A 368 21.80 -8.77 -12.22
C ASP A 368 20.62 -8.14 -13.00
N ARG A 369 19.44 -8.06 -12.37
CA ARG A 369 18.25 -7.42 -12.96
C ARG A 369 18.31 -5.91 -12.84
N HIS A 370 17.65 -5.23 -13.80
CA HIS A 370 17.45 -3.79 -13.73
C HIS A 370 16.43 -3.44 -12.63
N PRO A 371 16.69 -2.47 -11.72
CA PRO A 371 15.77 -2.14 -10.62
C PRO A 371 14.35 -1.79 -11.06
N GLN A 372 14.20 -1.13 -12.21
CA GLN A 372 12.86 -0.79 -12.73
C GLN A 372 12.05 -1.99 -13.20
N SER A 373 12.68 -3.14 -13.46
CA SER A 373 11.99 -4.39 -13.84
C SER A 373 11.45 -5.19 -12.66
N LEU A 374 11.74 -4.74 -11.43
CA LEU A 374 11.30 -5.38 -10.20
C LEU A 374 9.83 -5.09 -9.90
N SER A 375 9.16 -6.01 -9.20
CA SER A 375 7.87 -5.74 -8.59
C SER A 375 7.98 -4.62 -7.53
N GLU A 376 6.86 -3.98 -7.18
CA GLU A 376 6.85 -2.92 -6.17
C GLU A 376 7.36 -3.41 -4.80
N GLY A 377 7.02 -4.65 -4.41
CA GLY A 377 7.54 -5.26 -3.18
C GLY A 377 9.05 -5.50 -3.21
N GLU A 378 9.60 -5.97 -4.34
CA GLU A 378 11.05 -6.15 -4.53
C GLU A 378 11.79 -4.81 -4.56
N LYS A 379 11.23 -3.79 -5.23
CA LYS A 379 11.77 -2.42 -5.20
C LYS A 379 11.84 -1.88 -3.77
N ARG A 380 10.80 -2.11 -2.98
CA ARG A 380 10.73 -1.69 -1.57
C ARG A 380 11.81 -2.35 -0.73
N LYS A 381 11.99 -3.67 -0.86
CA LYS A 381 13.08 -4.39 -0.19
C LYS A 381 14.45 -3.84 -0.61
N LEU A 382 14.63 -3.54 -1.90
CA LEU A 382 15.87 -2.97 -2.42
C LEU A 382 16.17 -1.58 -1.84
N THR A 383 15.18 -0.68 -1.75
CA THR A 383 15.40 0.67 -1.16
C THR A 383 15.73 0.58 0.32
N ILE A 384 15.09 -0.31 1.07
CA ILE A 384 15.43 -0.57 2.48
C ILE A 384 16.86 -1.12 2.58
N ALA A 385 17.24 -2.08 1.73
CA ALA A 385 18.58 -2.65 1.71
C ALA A 385 19.65 -1.56 1.42
N CYS A 386 19.40 -0.70 0.43
CA CYS A 386 20.30 0.41 0.09
C CYS A 386 20.43 1.41 1.25
N ALA A 387 19.34 1.69 1.95
CA ALA A 387 19.37 2.60 3.10
C ALA A 387 20.17 2.01 4.27
N LEU A 388 20.01 0.73 4.57
CA LEU A 388 20.75 0.01 5.61
C LEU A 388 22.23 -0.18 5.23
N ALA A 389 22.53 -0.42 3.95
CA ALA A 389 23.91 -0.62 3.45
C ALA A 389 24.82 0.59 3.68
N LYS A 390 24.27 1.78 3.90
CA LYS A 390 25.02 3.00 4.28
C LYS A 390 25.46 3.01 5.75
N LYS A 391 24.94 2.12 6.57
CA LYS A 391 25.16 2.06 8.04
C LYS A 391 24.82 3.40 8.73
N PRO A 392 23.57 3.88 8.61
CA PRO A 392 23.20 5.20 9.11
C PRO A 392 23.08 5.25 10.65
N ASP A 393 23.36 6.43 11.24
CA ASP A 393 23.06 6.72 12.65
C ASP A 393 21.54 6.96 12.85
N LEU A 394 20.84 7.48 11.79
CA LEU A 394 19.41 7.74 11.79
C LEU A 394 18.79 7.30 10.46
N LEU A 395 17.77 6.47 10.55
CA LEU A 395 17.02 5.92 9.43
C LEU A 395 15.58 6.45 9.45
N PHE A 396 15.15 7.04 8.37
CA PHE A 396 13.78 7.45 8.13
C PHE A 396 13.10 6.47 7.18
N LEU A 397 11.93 5.96 7.55
CA LEU A 397 11.14 5.02 6.78
C LEU A 397 9.72 5.57 6.60
N ASP A 398 9.32 5.83 5.36
CA ASP A 398 7.96 6.26 5.01
C ASP A 398 7.20 5.11 4.36
N GLU A 399 6.29 4.49 5.10
CA GLU A 399 5.46 3.34 4.68
C GLU A 399 6.28 2.17 4.10
N PRO A 400 7.29 1.63 4.80
CA PRO A 400 8.21 0.62 4.24
C PRO A 400 7.55 -0.75 4.00
N THR A 401 6.34 -0.97 4.51
CA THR A 401 5.64 -2.26 4.50
C THR A 401 4.52 -2.38 3.48
N VAL A 402 4.20 -1.30 2.78
CA VAL A 402 3.15 -1.28 1.74
C VAL A 402 3.48 -2.25 0.61
N GLY A 403 2.49 -3.07 0.19
CA GLY A 403 2.65 -4.04 -0.90
C GLY A 403 3.52 -5.26 -0.56
N GLN A 404 3.79 -5.51 0.74
CA GLN A 404 4.50 -6.70 1.20
C GLN A 404 3.53 -7.80 1.60
N ASP A 405 3.82 -9.03 1.17
CA ASP A 405 3.20 -10.20 1.77
C ASP A 405 3.75 -10.45 3.18
N ARG A 406 3.09 -11.33 3.91
CA ARG A 406 3.42 -11.62 5.31
C ARG A 406 4.89 -11.99 5.51
N LYS A 407 5.44 -12.94 4.71
CA LYS A 407 6.83 -13.39 4.87
C LYS A 407 7.83 -12.29 4.58
N SER A 408 7.53 -11.47 3.57
CA SER A 408 8.36 -10.31 3.24
C SER A 408 8.32 -9.27 4.35
N LEU A 409 7.16 -9.03 4.94
CA LEU A 409 7.00 -8.14 6.09
C LEU A 409 7.77 -8.64 7.32
N GLU A 410 7.64 -9.93 7.65
CA GLU A 410 8.38 -10.59 8.73
C GLU A 410 9.89 -10.40 8.56
N ASN A 411 10.41 -10.70 7.38
CA ASN A 411 11.83 -10.58 7.07
C ASN A 411 12.32 -9.12 7.18
N ILE A 412 11.57 -8.14 6.65
CA ILE A 412 11.92 -6.72 6.77
C ILE A 412 11.99 -6.29 8.24
N ILE A 413 11.01 -6.69 9.06
CA ILE A 413 10.95 -6.36 10.48
C ILE A 413 12.14 -6.96 11.23
N GLU A 414 12.47 -8.23 10.99
CA GLU A 414 13.61 -8.92 11.60
C GLU A 414 14.93 -8.23 11.24
N VAL A 415 15.16 -7.96 9.96
CA VAL A 415 16.39 -7.29 9.50
C VAL A 415 16.53 -5.89 10.11
N ILE A 416 15.44 -5.11 10.21
CA ILE A 416 15.47 -3.80 10.86
C ILE A 416 15.80 -3.94 12.36
N LYS A 417 15.17 -4.89 13.07
CA LYS A 417 15.44 -5.12 14.50
C LYS A 417 16.87 -5.51 14.77
N ASP A 418 17.39 -6.47 14.01
CA ASP A 418 18.77 -6.95 14.14
C ASP A 418 19.76 -5.82 13.85
N PHE A 419 19.48 -5.04 12.81
CA PHE A 419 20.32 -3.89 12.44
C PHE A 419 20.38 -2.85 13.57
N ILE A 420 19.24 -2.51 14.17
CA ILE A 420 19.18 -1.55 15.29
C ILE A 420 19.93 -2.09 16.50
N LYS A 421 19.77 -3.37 16.82
CA LYS A 421 20.45 -4.02 17.95
C LYS A 421 21.97 -3.98 17.77
N GLU A 422 22.46 -4.25 16.56
CA GLU A 422 23.88 -4.32 16.25
C GLU A 422 24.53 -2.93 16.14
N TYR A 423 23.88 -1.99 15.40
CA TYR A 423 24.51 -0.69 15.04
C TYR A 423 24.00 0.49 15.86
N LYS A 424 23.01 0.29 16.76
CA LYS A 424 22.39 1.36 17.58
C LYS A 424 21.80 2.48 16.74
N THR A 425 21.37 2.18 15.50
CA THR A 425 20.69 3.11 14.62
C THR A 425 19.35 3.54 15.23
N SER A 426 19.03 4.83 15.16
CA SER A 426 17.72 5.33 15.55
C SER A 426 16.80 5.30 14.34
N VAL A 427 15.52 4.94 14.52
CA VAL A 427 14.57 4.81 13.42
C VAL A 427 13.34 5.68 13.64
N TYR A 428 13.03 6.50 12.63
CA TYR A 428 11.76 7.22 12.51
C TYR A 428 10.91 6.50 11.47
N LEU A 429 9.80 5.92 11.91
CA LEU A 429 8.95 5.08 11.09
C LEU A 429 7.56 5.69 10.95
N ILE A 430 7.13 5.96 9.73
CA ILE A 430 5.73 6.22 9.40
C ILE A 430 5.13 4.92 8.88
N THR A 431 4.00 4.49 9.44
CA THR A 431 3.28 3.31 8.94
C THR A 431 1.80 3.33 9.29
N HIS A 432 1.00 2.73 8.42
CA HIS A 432 -0.41 2.38 8.66
C HIS A 432 -0.58 0.88 8.94
N ASP A 433 0.51 0.13 8.96
CA ASP A 433 0.52 -1.29 9.27
C ASP A 433 0.59 -1.50 10.78
N GLU A 434 -0.51 -2.01 11.37
CA GLU A 434 -0.61 -2.27 12.79
C GLU A 434 0.43 -3.30 13.27
N GLN A 435 0.71 -4.32 12.45
CA GLN A 435 1.63 -5.39 12.81
C GLN A 435 3.07 -4.87 12.85
N ALA A 436 3.45 -4.08 11.83
CA ALA A 436 4.76 -3.43 11.80
C ALA A 436 4.92 -2.43 12.95
N ALA A 437 3.90 -1.64 13.25
CA ALA A 437 3.92 -0.71 14.37
C ALA A 437 4.09 -1.46 15.70
N LYS A 438 3.29 -2.50 15.98
CA LYS A 438 3.40 -3.32 17.19
C LYS A 438 4.75 -4.02 17.32
N ALA A 439 5.28 -4.52 16.21
CA ALA A 439 6.54 -5.23 16.20
C ALA A 439 7.74 -4.33 16.44
N LEU A 440 7.72 -3.09 15.94
CA LEU A 440 8.89 -2.22 15.89
C LEU A 440 8.90 -1.10 16.94
N ALA A 441 7.73 -0.61 17.40
CA ALA A 441 7.66 0.61 18.20
C ALA A 441 8.32 0.50 19.57
N ASP A 442 9.28 1.39 19.84
CA ASP A 442 9.75 1.71 21.21
C ASP A 442 8.99 2.93 21.77
N ASP A 443 8.71 3.93 20.91
CA ASP A 443 7.93 5.12 21.22
C ASP A 443 6.88 5.34 20.12
N ILE A 444 5.66 5.73 20.51
CA ILE A 444 4.53 5.83 19.59
C ILE A 444 3.98 7.25 19.67
N TYR A 445 3.73 7.84 18.50
CA TYR A 445 3.20 9.19 18.38
C TYR A 445 2.07 9.24 17.37
N LEU A 446 1.02 10.00 17.68
CA LEU A 446 -0.07 10.34 16.78
C LEU A 446 0.10 11.77 16.26
N LEU A 447 0.23 11.92 14.95
CA LEU A 447 0.17 13.23 14.29
C LEU A 447 -1.29 13.52 13.92
N LYS A 448 -1.87 14.52 14.59
CA LYS A 448 -3.24 14.99 14.36
C LYS A 448 -3.28 16.50 14.46
N ASP A 449 -3.98 17.17 13.53
CA ASP A 449 -4.17 18.61 13.47
C ASP A 449 -2.86 19.42 13.58
N GLY A 450 -1.80 18.87 12.95
CA GLY A 450 -0.47 19.47 12.93
C GLY A 450 0.32 19.35 14.24
N LYS A 451 -0.18 18.63 15.24
CA LYS A 451 0.48 18.36 16.54
C LYS A 451 0.83 16.89 16.68
N LEU A 452 1.91 16.64 17.41
CA LEU A 452 2.39 15.28 17.69
C LEU A 452 2.13 14.95 19.17
N ASN A 453 1.29 13.95 19.40
CA ASN A 453 0.95 13.48 20.74
C ASN A 453 1.52 12.08 20.96
N ARG A 454 2.12 11.84 22.12
CA ARG A 454 2.60 10.50 22.48
C ARG A 454 1.41 9.62 22.85
N LEU A 455 1.41 8.37 22.40
CA LEU A 455 0.44 7.35 22.76
C LEU A 455 1.10 6.31 23.70
N ASP A 456 0.30 5.67 24.52
CA ASP A 456 0.76 4.63 25.42
C ASP A 456 0.88 3.27 24.71
N SER A 457 0.06 3.01 23.71
CA SER A 457 0.09 1.79 22.90
C SER A 457 -0.31 2.00 21.46
N VAL A 458 0.06 1.05 20.58
CA VAL A 458 -0.38 1.01 19.18
C VAL A 458 -1.89 0.75 19.09
N GLU A 459 -2.40 -0.09 19.99
CA GLU A 459 -3.81 -0.45 20.09
C GLU A 459 -4.71 0.77 20.24
N GLU A 460 -4.30 1.72 21.08
CA GLU A 460 -5.06 2.97 21.31
C GLU A 460 -5.47 3.67 20.01
N PHE A 461 -4.60 3.70 19.02
CA PHE A 461 -4.89 4.29 17.72
C PHE A 461 -5.79 3.40 16.86
N PHE A 462 -5.45 2.12 16.73
CA PHE A 462 -6.15 1.22 15.81
C PHE A 462 -7.54 0.82 16.31
N ASP A 463 -7.73 0.65 17.61
CA ASP A 463 -9.04 0.32 18.20
C ASP A 463 -10.01 1.50 18.11
N ASN A 464 -9.54 2.73 18.32
CA ASN A 464 -10.36 3.91 18.09
C ASN A 464 -10.87 3.99 16.63
N LEU A 465 -10.03 3.66 15.65
CA LEU A 465 -10.45 3.63 14.25
C LEU A 465 -11.43 2.48 13.94
N ARG A 466 -11.26 1.32 14.55
CA ARG A 466 -12.22 0.21 14.43
C ARG A 466 -13.59 0.55 15.01
N LEU A 467 -13.64 1.28 16.13
CA LEU A 467 -14.89 1.75 16.72
C LEU A 467 -15.61 2.73 15.79
N ILE A 468 -14.89 3.67 15.16
CA ILE A 468 -15.45 4.56 14.13
C ILE A 468 -16.01 3.75 12.95
N GLY A 469 -15.31 2.73 12.47
CA GLY A 469 -15.79 1.83 11.43
C GLY A 469 -17.06 1.05 11.84
N ALA A 470 -17.15 0.61 13.09
CA ALA A 470 -18.33 -0.07 13.62
C ALA A 470 -19.54 0.87 13.74
N ASP A 471 -19.34 2.11 14.12
CA ASP A 471 -20.40 3.12 14.20
C ASP A 471 -20.90 3.54 12.81
N ILE A 472 -20.01 3.66 11.82
CA ILE A 472 -20.37 3.89 10.41
C ILE A 472 -21.25 2.73 9.91
N ASN A 473 -20.91 1.49 10.26
CA ASN A 473 -21.67 0.30 9.85
C ASN A 473 -23.08 0.26 10.50
N LYS A 474 -23.24 0.74 11.73
CA LYS A 474 -24.55 0.83 12.42
C LYS A 474 -25.45 1.94 11.83
N ASN A 475 -24.87 3.05 11.41
CA ASN A 475 -25.62 4.17 10.83
C ASN A 475 -26.04 3.93 9.36
N ASN A 476 -25.48 2.91 8.71
CA ASN A 476 -25.80 2.49 7.34
C ASN A 476 -26.68 1.21 7.28
N GLN A 477 -27.16 0.72 8.40
CA GLN A 477 -28.20 -0.33 8.52
C GLN A 477 -29.58 0.28 8.70
#